data_710459f72ceab6c04b3efc9778decf9a
#
_entry.id   710459f72ceab6c04b3efc9778decf9a
#
_cell.length_a   1.000
_cell.length_b   1.000
_cell.length_c   1.000
_cell.angle_alpha   90.00
_cell.angle_beta   90.00
_cell.angle_gamma   90.00
#
_symmetry.space_group_name_H-M   'P 1'
#
loop_
_entity.id
_entity.type
_entity.pdbx_description
1 polymer ?
#
loop_
_entity_poly.entity_id
_entity_poly.type
_entity_poly.pdbx_seq_one_letter_code
_entity_poly.pdbx_strand_id
1 'polypeptide(L)'
;MIMNLVTNSHILSRRFSSIVALLLMILVDTGCAERQVPSAIALSGSVSSSDESIMEGVVVILQPLNSPVLIAVTSDAAGQFQFNRDRLAAGEYRVSVRAAGYELQGAKTVVIGETQSQRLGELYLTAVTDPLRLASQLTSLDWVNSFPGSEAQKDLLVKNMVNCGFCHSLERVARSGYTAESLVKVIQRMHTYETDHASADRIQVVSKPKPIEGLHWYGRKASDIAEYLATVNLSDGKSQWDYPLKTLPRPFGEGTNATVTVYPIPRQPSVIHDLDVDSKGNVWYGNTGWDFIGKLDPRTGEFSEWSTPNFLPEPEEGLMRIVGVQDIQVDETDTVWVAVMGNKHASFSPDTETWQTYDLPVIWKNPFLGPVRVGEDGLWATGITSMPDGPIRHEHAFRFDIKTGEVGSGIMLFDDKPFPTDPKRVDQLNYCYMMDQDAQGNFLCTAPEASSIARSDREGNVRLVPTPTPNAYPRRGYRDDNNHFWFTEFFADNVASIDLDTDKITEYQLQPRYISPYYARPDSTGKIWISSTGSDRLLRLDPETGKVVKYLMPVEYDARKVVVDNSADRITVWLPNKNQGQLIRVEVTN
;
A
#
# COMPACT_ATOMS: atom_id res chain seq x y z
N MET A 1 -9.33 -46.21 66.34
CA MET A 1 -10.07 -47.16 67.13
C MET A 1 -11.29 -47.59 66.34
N ILE A 2 -11.17 -48.82 65.86
CA ILE A 2 -12.24 -49.82 65.65
C ILE A 2 -13.30 -49.42 64.56
N MET A 3 -13.24 -49.99 63.43
CA MET A 3 -13.53 -51.37 62.98
C MET A 3 -14.98 -51.51 62.43
N ASN A 4 -15.04 -51.91 61.14
CA ASN A 4 -15.78 -53.07 60.59
C ASN A 4 -17.31 -53.09 60.75
N LEU A 5 -18.09 -53.51 59.83
CA LEU A 5 -18.19 -54.72 58.97
C LEU A 5 -19.43 -54.51 58.04
N VAL A 6 -19.31 -54.78 56.79
CA VAL A 6 -19.75 -55.98 56.03
C VAL A 6 -21.25 -56.34 56.21
N THR A 7 -22.07 -56.36 55.15
CA THR A 7 -22.37 -57.52 54.32
C THR A 7 -23.62 -57.27 53.42
N ASN A 8 -23.44 -57.67 52.20
CA ASN A 8 -24.34 -58.41 51.28
C ASN A 8 -25.88 -58.33 51.35
N SER A 9 -26.52 -58.05 50.28
CA SER A 9 -27.24 -59.06 49.47
C SER A 9 -28.04 -58.42 48.33
N HIS A 10 -27.69 -58.78 47.16
CA HIS A 10 -28.41 -59.59 46.17
C HIS A 10 -29.63 -58.99 45.45
N ILE A 11 -29.39 -58.75 44.15
CA ILE A 11 -30.15 -59.32 42.98
C ILE A 11 -31.59 -58.92 42.84
N LEU A 12 -31.84 -58.31 41.70
CA LEU A 12 -33.01 -58.26 40.84
C LEU A 12 -33.43 -56.79 40.51
N SER A 13 -32.98 -56.30 39.41
CA SER A 13 -33.80 -56.02 38.26
C SER A 13 -32.98 -55.41 37.12
N ARG A 14 -32.44 -56.29 36.30
CA ARG A 14 -32.06 -55.92 34.92
C ARG A 14 -33.35 -55.70 34.13
N ARG A 15 -33.32 -54.68 33.26
CA ARG A 15 -34.23 -54.35 32.20
C ARG A 15 -35.17 -53.18 32.53
N PHE A 16 -34.61 -51.94 32.47
CA PHE A 16 -35.38 -50.74 32.08
C PHE A 16 -34.47 -49.50 32.03
N SER A 17 -33.18 -49.63 31.62
CA SER A 17 -32.28 -48.50 31.50
C SER A 17 -31.53 -48.39 30.15
N SER A 18 -32.03 -49.06 29.10
CA SER A 18 -31.35 -49.05 27.79
C SER A 18 -32.11 -48.33 26.65
N ILE A 19 -33.23 -47.68 26.94
CA ILE A 19 -34.02 -46.95 25.93
C ILE A 19 -34.01 -45.41 26.15
N VAL A 20 -33.66 -44.93 27.33
CA VAL A 20 -33.64 -43.46 27.62
C VAL A 20 -32.25 -42.89 27.34
N ALA A 21 -31.18 -43.68 27.32
CA ALA A 21 -29.82 -43.21 26.99
C ALA A 21 -29.54 -43.09 25.49
N LEU A 22 -30.40 -43.66 24.62
CA LEU A 22 -30.24 -43.61 23.15
C LEU A 22 -31.06 -42.49 22.51
N LEU A 23 -31.93 -41.81 23.27
CA LEU A 23 -32.70 -40.64 22.81
C LEU A 23 -32.10 -39.29 23.26
N LEU A 24 -31.07 -39.29 24.08
CA LEU A 24 -30.34 -38.06 24.50
C LEU A 24 -29.00 -37.85 23.77
N MET A 25 -28.58 -38.80 22.91
CA MET A 25 -27.37 -38.66 22.05
C MET A 25 -27.65 -38.30 20.58
N ILE A 26 -28.91 -37.99 20.22
CA ILE A 26 -29.26 -37.56 18.86
C ILE A 26 -29.64 -36.05 18.81
N LEU A 27 -29.49 -35.34 19.90
CA LEU A 27 -29.84 -33.89 19.98
C LEU A 27 -28.64 -32.97 20.24
N VAL A 28 -27.42 -33.40 19.97
CA VAL A 28 -26.22 -32.53 20.09
C VAL A 28 -25.34 -32.71 18.86
N ASP A 29 -25.90 -32.67 17.68
CA ASP A 29 -25.10 -32.46 16.46
C ASP A 29 -25.98 -31.89 15.34
N THR A 30 -26.69 -30.81 15.65
CA THR A 30 -27.04 -29.82 14.65
C THR A 30 -26.30 -28.57 15.01
N GLY A 31 -24.96 -28.58 14.90
CA GLY A 31 -24.22 -27.41 14.60
C GLY A 31 -24.88 -26.83 13.35
N CYS A 32 -25.55 -25.70 13.48
CA CYS A 32 -25.89 -24.86 12.35
C CYS A 32 -24.55 -24.52 11.65
N ALA A 33 -24.12 -25.38 10.73
CA ALA A 33 -23.39 -24.86 9.60
C ALA A 33 -24.41 -23.93 8.93
N GLU A 34 -24.31 -22.62 9.19
CA GLU A 34 -24.91 -21.63 8.32
C GLU A 34 -24.44 -22.00 6.91
N ARG A 35 -25.33 -22.60 6.13
CA ARG A 35 -25.14 -22.69 4.68
C ARG A 35 -24.97 -21.23 4.28
N GLN A 36 -23.72 -20.85 3.93
CA GLN A 36 -23.50 -19.63 3.18
C GLN A 36 -24.44 -19.69 1.98
N VAL A 37 -25.48 -18.89 2.02
CA VAL A 37 -26.35 -18.69 0.86
C VAL A 37 -25.43 -18.08 -0.19
N PRO A 38 -25.24 -18.72 -1.37
CA PRO A 38 -24.41 -18.15 -2.41
C PRO A 38 -24.90 -16.72 -2.65
N SER A 39 -24.00 -15.73 -2.60
CA SER A 39 -24.40 -14.35 -2.80
C SER A 39 -25.08 -14.23 -4.15
N ALA A 40 -26.34 -13.79 -4.18
CA ALA A 40 -27.11 -13.72 -5.39
C ALA A 40 -26.46 -12.73 -6.36
N ILE A 41 -26.30 -13.10 -7.63
CA ILE A 41 -25.79 -12.23 -8.67
C ILE A 41 -26.77 -11.08 -8.89
N ALA A 42 -26.30 -9.85 -8.80
CA ALA A 42 -27.09 -8.65 -9.10
C ALA A 42 -27.04 -8.28 -10.60
N LEU A 43 -25.83 -8.36 -11.19
CA LEU A 43 -25.61 -8.03 -12.59
C LEU A 43 -24.60 -8.99 -13.20
N SER A 44 -24.82 -9.42 -14.45
CA SER A 44 -23.86 -10.18 -15.23
C SER A 44 -23.83 -9.72 -16.69
N GLY A 45 -22.75 -10.06 -17.39
CA GLY A 45 -22.59 -9.77 -18.81
C GLY A 45 -21.34 -10.39 -19.38
N SER A 46 -21.01 -10.02 -20.61
CA SER A 46 -19.80 -10.49 -21.29
C SER A 46 -19.06 -9.33 -21.96
N VAL A 47 -17.79 -9.53 -22.25
CA VAL A 47 -16.92 -8.56 -22.94
C VAL A 47 -16.32 -9.19 -24.18
N SER A 48 -16.35 -8.47 -25.29
CA SER A 48 -15.76 -8.87 -26.57
C SER A 48 -15.23 -7.67 -27.35
N SER A 49 -14.48 -7.92 -28.42
CA SER A 49 -14.07 -6.91 -29.40
C SER A 49 -14.00 -7.49 -30.80
N SER A 50 -13.71 -6.65 -31.81
CA SER A 50 -13.46 -7.13 -33.17
C SER A 50 -12.24 -8.05 -33.27
N ASP A 51 -11.26 -7.86 -32.42
CA ASP A 51 -9.97 -8.54 -32.46
C ASP A 51 -9.96 -9.79 -31.59
N GLU A 52 -10.78 -9.78 -30.51
CA GLU A 52 -10.92 -10.86 -29.54
C GLU A 52 -12.39 -11.12 -29.28
N SER A 53 -12.93 -12.26 -29.77
CA SER A 53 -14.32 -12.65 -29.55
C SER A 53 -14.67 -12.89 -28.07
N ILE A 54 -13.67 -13.19 -27.26
CA ILE A 54 -13.74 -13.36 -25.80
C ILE A 54 -12.60 -12.57 -25.18
N MET A 55 -12.91 -11.63 -24.30
CA MET A 55 -11.89 -10.81 -23.66
C MET A 55 -11.77 -11.11 -22.18
N GLU A 56 -10.72 -11.83 -21.80
CA GLU A 56 -10.32 -12.01 -20.39
C GLU A 56 -9.60 -10.76 -19.88
N GLY A 57 -9.78 -10.45 -18.58
CA GLY A 57 -8.98 -9.44 -17.88
C GLY A 57 -9.43 -8.00 -18.12
N VAL A 58 -10.62 -7.77 -18.63
CA VAL A 58 -11.21 -6.43 -18.72
C VAL A 58 -11.86 -6.07 -17.40
N VAL A 59 -11.42 -4.97 -16.79
CA VAL A 59 -12.04 -4.45 -15.58
C VAL A 59 -13.33 -3.72 -15.95
N VAL A 60 -14.46 -4.23 -15.51
CA VAL A 60 -15.79 -3.62 -15.67
C VAL A 60 -16.12 -2.84 -14.41
N ILE A 61 -16.45 -1.56 -14.55
CA ILE A 61 -16.61 -0.60 -13.47
C ILE A 61 -18.05 -0.08 -13.46
N LEU A 62 -18.67 -0.12 -12.29
CA LEU A 62 -19.97 0.48 -12.01
C LEU A 62 -19.80 1.66 -11.05
N GLN A 63 -20.40 2.79 -11.40
CA GLN A 63 -20.48 3.96 -10.55
C GLN A 63 -21.94 4.35 -10.36
N PRO A 64 -22.47 4.35 -9.11
CA PRO A 64 -23.81 4.89 -8.86
C PRO A 64 -23.90 6.35 -9.31
N LEU A 65 -24.99 6.77 -9.91
CA LEU A 65 -25.12 8.15 -10.39
C LEU A 65 -25.15 9.19 -9.24
N ASN A 66 -25.52 8.75 -8.05
CA ASN A 66 -25.61 9.58 -6.85
C ASN A 66 -24.44 9.41 -5.86
N SER A 67 -23.37 8.68 -6.25
CA SER A 67 -22.22 8.44 -5.38
C SER A 67 -20.91 8.43 -6.19
N PRO A 68 -19.80 8.91 -5.62
CA PRO A 68 -18.49 8.81 -6.26
C PRO A 68 -17.83 7.43 -6.10
N VAL A 69 -18.42 6.52 -5.31
CA VAL A 69 -17.87 5.17 -5.09
C VAL A 69 -17.87 4.37 -6.38
N LEU A 70 -16.77 3.64 -6.65
CA LEU A 70 -16.66 2.74 -7.79
C LEU A 70 -16.68 1.29 -7.29
N ILE A 71 -17.37 0.42 -8.02
CA ILE A 71 -17.37 -1.02 -7.77
C ILE A 71 -16.93 -1.69 -9.08
N ALA A 72 -15.93 -2.55 -9.02
CA ALA A 72 -15.35 -3.16 -10.21
C ALA A 72 -15.16 -4.66 -10.04
N VAL A 73 -15.33 -5.38 -11.13
CA VAL A 73 -14.99 -6.81 -11.29
C VAL A 73 -14.23 -6.99 -12.60
N THR A 74 -13.54 -8.09 -12.75
CA THR A 74 -12.75 -8.38 -13.95
C THR A 74 -13.39 -9.53 -14.73
N SER A 75 -13.41 -9.46 -16.06
CA SER A 75 -13.91 -10.53 -16.91
C SER A 75 -13.01 -11.77 -16.84
N ASP A 76 -13.61 -12.94 -16.74
CA ASP A 76 -12.93 -14.23 -16.65
C ASP A 76 -12.46 -14.78 -18.03
N ALA A 77 -11.90 -15.98 -18.04
CA ALA A 77 -11.41 -16.65 -19.25
C ALA A 77 -12.51 -16.91 -20.32
N ALA A 78 -13.79 -16.88 -19.93
CA ALA A 78 -14.92 -16.93 -20.85
C ALA A 78 -15.44 -15.55 -21.27
N GLY A 79 -14.73 -14.46 -20.88
CA GLY A 79 -15.14 -13.08 -21.08
C GLY A 79 -16.35 -12.68 -20.26
N GLN A 80 -16.75 -13.47 -19.25
CA GLN A 80 -17.93 -13.20 -18.42
C GLN A 80 -17.52 -12.36 -17.21
N PHE A 81 -18.43 -11.49 -16.76
CA PHE A 81 -18.29 -10.75 -15.52
C PHE A 81 -19.56 -10.82 -14.68
N GLN A 82 -19.40 -10.75 -13.35
CA GLN A 82 -20.51 -10.84 -12.41
C GLN A 82 -20.30 -9.91 -11.21
N PHE A 83 -21.35 -9.16 -10.85
CA PHE A 83 -21.42 -8.38 -9.63
C PHE A 83 -22.38 -9.05 -8.65
N ASN A 84 -21.90 -9.30 -7.44
CA ASN A 84 -22.69 -9.88 -6.36
C ASN A 84 -23.60 -8.84 -5.70
N ARG A 85 -24.79 -9.26 -5.27
CA ARG A 85 -25.79 -8.37 -4.67
C ARG A 85 -25.36 -7.80 -3.33
N ASP A 86 -24.56 -8.50 -2.57
CA ASP A 86 -24.01 -8.04 -1.31
C ASP A 86 -23.06 -6.83 -1.46
N ARG A 87 -22.64 -6.52 -2.70
CA ARG A 87 -21.75 -5.41 -3.05
C ARG A 87 -22.41 -4.35 -3.93
N LEU A 88 -23.61 -4.60 -4.42
CA LEU A 88 -24.26 -3.74 -5.40
C LEU A 88 -25.70 -3.42 -4.95
N ALA A 89 -25.91 -2.23 -4.42
CA ALA A 89 -27.22 -1.75 -4.02
C ALA A 89 -28.15 -1.55 -5.24
N ALA A 90 -29.46 -1.51 -4.99
CA ALA A 90 -30.40 -1.08 -6.02
C ALA A 90 -30.16 0.39 -6.41
N GLY A 91 -30.26 0.70 -7.69
CA GLY A 91 -30.00 2.06 -8.18
C GLY A 91 -29.61 2.11 -9.65
N GLU A 92 -29.32 3.30 -10.12
CA GLU A 92 -28.84 3.54 -11.50
C GLU A 92 -27.32 3.74 -11.50
N TYR A 93 -26.64 3.04 -12.41
CA TYR A 93 -25.19 3.00 -12.49
C TYR A 93 -24.69 3.37 -13.87
N ARG A 94 -23.63 4.17 -13.93
CA ARG A 94 -22.80 4.34 -15.13
C ARG A 94 -21.88 3.13 -15.25
N VAL A 95 -21.76 2.61 -16.48
CA VAL A 95 -20.86 1.50 -16.82
C VAL A 95 -19.65 2.06 -17.55
N SER A 96 -18.46 1.70 -17.13
CA SER A 96 -17.20 1.96 -17.84
C SER A 96 -16.31 0.73 -17.78
N VAL A 97 -15.22 0.74 -18.55
CA VAL A 97 -14.26 -0.37 -18.59
C VAL A 97 -12.83 0.16 -18.53
N ARG A 98 -11.93 -0.68 -18.05
CA ARG A 98 -10.49 -0.46 -18.14
C ARG A 98 -9.83 -1.66 -18.81
N ALA A 99 -9.28 -1.43 -19.99
CA ALA A 99 -8.46 -2.37 -20.75
C ALA A 99 -7.55 -1.54 -21.65
N ALA A 100 -6.25 -1.48 -21.34
CA ALA A 100 -5.31 -0.68 -22.13
C ALA A 100 -5.31 -1.13 -23.61
N GLY A 101 -5.42 -0.17 -24.52
CA GLY A 101 -5.55 -0.41 -25.94
C GLY A 101 -7.00 -0.57 -26.45
N TYR A 102 -8.01 -0.49 -25.57
CA TYR A 102 -9.41 -0.64 -25.94
C TYR A 102 -10.31 0.42 -25.31
N GLU A 103 -11.45 0.68 -25.93
CA GLU A 103 -12.49 1.57 -25.43
C GLU A 103 -13.87 0.97 -25.61
N LEU A 104 -14.77 1.23 -24.65
CA LEU A 104 -16.17 0.83 -24.71
C LEU A 104 -16.92 1.67 -25.74
N GLN A 105 -17.67 1.02 -26.63
CA GLN A 105 -18.54 1.71 -27.56
C GLN A 105 -19.75 2.33 -26.87
N GLY A 106 -19.82 3.66 -26.90
CA GLY A 106 -20.93 4.43 -26.35
C GLY A 106 -21.01 4.46 -24.83
N ALA A 107 -21.74 5.43 -24.29
CA ALA A 107 -22.03 5.49 -22.87
C ALA A 107 -23.12 4.45 -22.54
N LYS A 108 -22.90 3.71 -21.45
CA LYS A 108 -23.89 2.73 -20.96
C LYS A 108 -24.29 3.07 -19.52
N THR A 109 -25.58 2.97 -19.24
CA THR A 109 -26.14 2.96 -17.89
C THR A 109 -26.94 1.67 -17.69
N VAL A 110 -27.07 1.27 -16.43
CA VAL A 110 -27.86 0.10 -16.03
C VAL A 110 -28.61 0.42 -14.74
N VAL A 111 -29.85 -0.05 -14.66
CA VAL A 111 -30.67 0.05 -13.42
C VAL A 111 -30.66 -1.31 -12.74
N ILE A 112 -30.22 -1.37 -11.49
CA ILE A 112 -30.19 -2.56 -10.66
C ILE A 112 -31.42 -2.54 -9.73
N GLY A 113 -32.22 -3.58 -9.83
CA GLY A 113 -33.38 -3.77 -8.94
C GLY A 113 -32.99 -4.41 -7.61
N GLU A 114 -33.89 -4.38 -6.61
CA GLU A 114 -33.61 -4.87 -5.26
C GLU A 114 -33.38 -6.39 -5.20
N THR A 115 -34.12 -7.17 -5.96
CA THR A 115 -34.16 -8.63 -5.82
C THR A 115 -33.80 -9.40 -7.09
N GLN A 116 -34.05 -8.83 -8.26
CA GLN A 116 -33.86 -9.54 -9.55
C GLN A 116 -32.43 -9.39 -10.07
N SER A 117 -31.87 -10.51 -10.51
CA SER A 117 -30.62 -10.49 -11.27
C SER A 117 -30.87 -9.90 -12.67
N GLN A 118 -29.96 -9.04 -13.10
CA GLN A 118 -30.01 -8.44 -14.43
C GLN A 118 -28.89 -8.96 -15.31
N ARG A 119 -29.11 -8.98 -16.63
CA ARG A 119 -28.09 -9.24 -17.63
C ARG A 119 -27.89 -7.96 -18.47
N LEU A 120 -26.69 -7.40 -18.38
CA LEU A 120 -26.32 -6.20 -19.15
C LEU A 120 -26.15 -6.53 -20.66
N GLY A 121 -25.96 -7.81 -20.98
CA GLY A 121 -25.60 -8.24 -22.32
C GLY A 121 -24.10 -8.11 -22.58
N GLU A 122 -23.76 -7.91 -23.83
CA GLU A 122 -22.38 -7.80 -24.29
C GLU A 122 -21.87 -6.37 -24.22
N LEU A 123 -20.69 -6.19 -23.64
CA LEU A 123 -19.90 -4.97 -23.72
C LEU A 123 -18.90 -5.14 -24.88
N TYR A 124 -19.16 -4.44 -25.98
CA TYR A 124 -18.31 -4.50 -27.16
C TYR A 124 -17.27 -3.38 -27.11
N LEU A 125 -16.00 -3.76 -27.19
CA LEU A 125 -14.86 -2.84 -27.16
C LEU A 125 -14.28 -2.66 -28.55
N THR A 126 -13.70 -1.51 -28.80
CA THR A 126 -12.95 -1.19 -30.02
C THR A 126 -11.49 -0.92 -29.68
N ALA A 127 -10.60 -1.40 -30.53
CA ALA A 127 -9.18 -1.11 -30.41
C ALA A 127 -8.89 0.39 -30.58
N VAL A 128 -8.05 0.94 -29.73
CA VAL A 128 -7.58 2.32 -29.80
C VAL A 128 -6.41 2.39 -30.77
N THR A 129 -6.63 3.05 -31.91
CA THR A 129 -5.61 3.23 -32.96
C THR A 129 -4.90 4.58 -32.89
N ASP A 130 -5.49 5.56 -32.20
CA ASP A 130 -4.88 6.87 -31.98
C ASP A 130 -3.82 6.80 -30.86
N PRO A 131 -2.53 7.08 -31.17
CA PRO A 131 -1.47 7.03 -30.17
C PRO A 131 -1.69 7.98 -28.98
N LEU A 132 -2.31 9.15 -29.18
CA LEU A 132 -2.57 10.09 -28.09
C LEU A 132 -3.65 9.60 -27.13
N ARG A 133 -4.65 8.86 -27.64
CA ARG A 133 -5.67 8.20 -26.82
C ARG A 133 -5.10 6.98 -26.09
N LEU A 134 -4.27 6.19 -26.77
CA LEU A 134 -3.57 5.07 -26.13
C LEU A 134 -2.67 5.56 -25.00
N ALA A 135 -1.94 6.66 -25.22
CA ALA A 135 -1.04 7.26 -24.23
C ALA A 135 -1.74 7.58 -22.91
N SER A 136 -2.99 8.05 -22.96
CA SER A 136 -3.77 8.36 -21.73
C SER A 136 -4.24 7.12 -20.95
N GLN A 137 -4.09 5.92 -21.50
CA GLN A 137 -4.43 4.65 -20.84
C GLN A 137 -3.21 3.96 -20.21
N LEU A 138 -1.99 4.43 -20.51
CA LEU A 138 -0.75 3.80 -20.10
C LEU A 138 -0.40 4.15 -18.64
N THR A 139 -0.02 3.14 -17.89
CA THR A 139 0.59 3.29 -16.57
C THR A 139 2.04 3.79 -16.69
N SER A 140 2.63 4.26 -15.60
CA SER A 140 4.05 4.64 -15.61
C SER A 140 4.97 3.48 -16.02
N LEU A 141 4.61 2.25 -15.66
CA LEU A 141 5.35 1.04 -16.06
C LEU A 141 5.20 0.74 -17.56
N ASP A 142 4.02 0.94 -18.14
CA ASP A 142 3.82 0.84 -19.59
C ASP A 142 4.72 1.84 -20.34
N TRP A 143 4.85 3.06 -19.82
CA TRP A 143 5.74 4.07 -20.36
C TRP A 143 7.21 3.66 -20.30
N VAL A 144 7.71 3.19 -19.14
CA VAL A 144 9.10 2.71 -19.01
C VAL A 144 9.38 1.57 -19.98
N ASN A 145 8.42 0.64 -20.15
CA ASN A 145 8.56 -0.46 -21.10
C ASN A 145 8.48 -0.01 -22.57
N SER A 146 7.78 1.07 -22.84
CA SER A 146 7.68 1.66 -24.20
C SER A 146 8.92 2.45 -24.58
N PHE A 147 9.56 3.14 -23.63
CA PHE A 147 10.72 3.99 -23.89
C PHE A 147 11.86 3.22 -24.56
N PRO A 148 12.45 3.75 -25.64
CA PRO A 148 13.69 3.22 -26.20
C PRO A 148 14.86 3.46 -25.24
N GLY A 149 16.00 2.86 -25.56
CA GLY A 149 17.25 3.01 -24.78
C GLY A 149 17.70 1.73 -24.11
N SER A 150 18.86 1.81 -23.46
CA SER A 150 19.46 0.69 -22.74
C SER A 150 18.78 0.45 -21.38
N GLU A 151 18.95 -0.77 -20.84
CA GLU A 151 18.50 -1.07 -19.47
C GLU A 151 19.12 -0.11 -18.44
N ALA A 152 20.39 0.25 -18.61
CA ALA A 152 21.06 1.21 -17.72
C ALA A 152 20.40 2.59 -17.71
N GLN A 153 19.87 3.06 -18.85
CA GLN A 153 19.13 4.32 -18.92
C GLN A 153 17.77 4.21 -18.22
N LYS A 154 17.08 3.08 -18.39
CA LYS A 154 15.82 2.82 -17.71
C LYS A 154 16.01 2.64 -16.20
N ASP A 155 17.06 1.93 -15.78
CA ASP A 155 17.45 1.81 -14.37
C ASP A 155 17.75 3.18 -13.75
N LEU A 156 18.52 4.01 -14.48
CA LEU A 156 18.79 5.38 -14.06
C LEU A 156 17.50 6.17 -13.83
N LEU A 157 16.56 6.08 -14.78
CA LEU A 157 15.25 6.74 -14.66
C LEU A 157 14.48 6.22 -13.46
N VAL A 158 14.23 4.92 -13.37
CA VAL A 158 13.39 4.32 -12.32
C VAL A 158 13.98 4.53 -10.94
N LYS A 159 15.28 4.27 -10.75
CA LYS A 159 15.97 4.43 -9.46
C LYS A 159 16.01 5.87 -8.96
N ASN A 160 16.00 6.85 -9.86
CA ASN A 160 16.02 8.27 -9.48
C ASN A 160 14.63 8.94 -9.52
N MET A 161 13.63 8.30 -10.15
CA MET A 161 12.26 8.81 -10.17
C MET A 161 11.38 8.31 -9.02
N VAL A 162 11.96 7.68 -8.01
CA VAL A 162 11.23 7.18 -6.83
C VAL A 162 10.25 8.22 -6.29
N ASN A 163 10.65 9.49 -6.29
CA ASN A 163 9.80 10.58 -5.83
C ASN A 163 9.08 11.33 -6.98
N CYS A 164 9.52 11.20 -8.23
CA CYS A 164 8.84 11.88 -9.36
C CYS A 164 7.50 11.22 -9.71
N GLY A 165 7.40 9.89 -9.61
CA GLY A 165 6.16 9.15 -9.84
C GLY A 165 5.12 9.31 -8.72
N PHE A 166 5.44 10.02 -7.64
CA PHE A 166 4.56 10.18 -6.50
C PHE A 166 3.44 11.22 -6.70
N CYS A 167 3.60 12.13 -7.64
CA CYS A 167 2.63 13.21 -7.87
C CYS A 167 1.82 13.01 -9.16
N HIS A 168 2.37 12.34 -10.16
CA HIS A 168 1.72 12.11 -11.46
C HIS A 168 2.39 10.98 -12.23
N SER A 169 1.69 10.40 -13.20
CA SER A 169 2.25 9.36 -14.08
C SER A 169 3.32 9.93 -15.02
N LEU A 170 4.09 9.03 -15.64
CA LEU A 170 5.09 9.38 -16.65
C LEU A 170 4.48 9.94 -17.95
N GLU A 171 3.18 9.81 -18.15
CA GLU A 171 2.48 10.41 -19.29
C GLU A 171 2.79 11.90 -19.42
N ARG A 172 2.73 12.65 -18.29
CA ARG A 172 3.00 14.09 -18.27
C ARG A 172 4.39 14.43 -18.81
N VAL A 173 5.39 13.60 -18.49
CA VAL A 173 6.76 13.76 -18.99
C VAL A 173 6.85 13.36 -20.47
N ALA A 174 6.31 12.20 -20.82
CA ALA A 174 6.35 11.68 -22.19
C ALA A 174 5.63 12.58 -23.20
N ARG A 175 4.58 13.27 -22.79
CA ARG A 175 3.84 14.25 -23.63
C ARG A 175 4.44 15.65 -23.62
N SER A 176 5.45 15.91 -22.79
CA SER A 176 6.07 17.23 -22.75
C SER A 176 6.93 17.49 -24.00
N GLY A 177 7.04 18.75 -24.40
CA GLY A 177 7.95 19.20 -25.44
C GLY A 177 9.24 19.81 -24.89
N TYR A 178 9.63 19.49 -23.63
CA TYR A 178 10.77 20.09 -22.98
C TYR A 178 12.09 19.51 -23.51
N THR A 179 13.04 20.40 -23.83
CA THR A 179 14.45 20.02 -24.07
C THR A 179 15.12 19.56 -22.78
N ALA A 180 16.30 18.92 -22.88
CA ALA A 180 17.07 18.51 -21.71
C ALA A 180 17.35 19.67 -20.74
N GLU A 181 17.75 20.85 -21.26
CA GLU A 181 17.98 22.05 -20.44
C GLU A 181 16.71 22.50 -19.71
N SER A 182 15.55 22.45 -20.37
CA SER A 182 14.27 22.79 -19.76
C SER A 182 13.85 21.79 -18.72
N LEU A 183 14.09 20.49 -18.94
CA LEU A 183 13.81 19.41 -17.97
C LEU A 183 14.64 19.55 -16.72
N VAL A 184 15.92 19.95 -16.81
CA VAL A 184 16.74 20.27 -15.62
C VAL A 184 16.06 21.32 -14.77
N LYS A 185 15.56 22.42 -15.35
CA LYS A 185 14.83 23.48 -14.62
C LYS A 185 13.52 22.96 -14.00
N VAL A 186 12.83 22.04 -14.69
CA VAL A 186 11.63 21.36 -14.16
C VAL A 186 11.99 20.51 -12.94
N ILE A 187 13.07 19.71 -13.00
CA ILE A 187 13.56 18.89 -11.88
C ILE A 187 13.94 19.76 -10.69
N GLN A 188 14.66 20.87 -10.90
CA GLN A 188 15.01 21.82 -9.84
C GLN A 188 13.76 22.41 -9.17
N ARG A 189 12.74 22.77 -9.96
CA ARG A 189 11.47 23.26 -9.43
C ARG A 189 10.73 22.18 -8.64
N MET A 190 10.63 20.96 -9.16
CA MET A 190 9.98 19.84 -8.47
C MET A 190 10.61 19.55 -7.11
N HIS A 191 11.93 19.74 -6.97
CA HIS A 191 12.62 19.56 -5.71
C HIS A 191 12.21 20.57 -4.62
N THR A 192 11.56 21.67 -4.98
CA THR A 192 11.03 22.61 -3.98
C THR A 192 9.70 22.18 -3.40
N TYR A 193 9.09 21.15 -3.98
CA TYR A 193 7.79 20.64 -3.56
C TYR A 193 7.95 19.54 -2.52
N GLU A 194 7.01 19.49 -1.59
CA GLU A 194 6.90 18.33 -0.70
C GLU A 194 6.21 17.18 -1.46
N THR A 195 6.98 16.13 -1.71
CA THR A 195 6.51 15.02 -2.55
C THR A 195 5.67 14.00 -1.80
N ASP A 196 5.88 13.88 -0.48
CA ASP A 196 5.14 12.92 0.33
C ASP A 196 3.78 13.47 0.81
N HIS A 197 3.60 14.79 0.75
CA HIS A 197 2.43 15.49 1.27
C HIS A 197 1.66 16.27 0.21
N ALA A 198 2.00 16.09 -1.07
CA ALA A 198 1.37 16.80 -2.17
C ALA A 198 0.77 15.84 -3.20
N SER A 199 -0.35 16.26 -3.78
CA SER A 199 -0.89 15.72 -5.03
C SER A 199 -0.66 16.70 -6.18
N ALA A 200 -0.92 16.26 -7.42
CA ALA A 200 -0.84 17.13 -8.59
C ALA A 200 -1.75 18.38 -8.47
N ASP A 201 -2.84 18.25 -7.72
CA ASP A 201 -3.84 19.31 -7.52
C ASP A 201 -3.54 20.20 -6.31
N ARG A 202 -2.66 19.74 -5.41
CA ARG A 202 -2.26 20.48 -4.22
C ARG A 202 -0.74 20.40 -4.01
N ILE A 203 -0.03 21.21 -4.77
CA ILE A 203 1.42 21.31 -4.65
C ILE A 203 1.78 22.24 -3.50
N GLN A 204 2.58 21.75 -2.55
CA GLN A 204 3.11 22.52 -1.44
C GLN A 204 4.58 22.89 -1.71
N VAL A 205 4.88 24.17 -1.73
CA VAL A 205 6.27 24.67 -1.83
C VAL A 205 6.85 24.77 -0.43
N VAL A 206 7.75 23.87 -0.08
CA VAL A 206 8.31 23.74 1.28
C VAL A 206 9.78 24.14 1.38
N SER A 207 10.42 24.41 0.25
CA SER A 207 11.82 24.84 0.22
C SER A 207 12.10 25.81 -0.92
N LYS A 208 13.16 26.61 -0.77
CA LYS A 208 13.66 27.48 -1.85
C LYS A 208 14.41 26.63 -2.90
N PRO A 209 14.42 27.03 -4.19
CA PRO A 209 15.21 26.37 -5.21
C PRO A 209 16.68 26.28 -4.81
N LYS A 210 17.27 25.09 -4.98
CA LYS A 210 18.70 24.85 -4.74
C LYS A 210 19.43 24.69 -6.08
N PRO A 211 20.74 25.01 -6.13
CA PRO A 211 21.58 24.62 -7.26
C PRO A 211 21.50 23.10 -7.48
N ILE A 212 21.61 22.68 -8.75
CA ILE A 212 21.44 21.27 -9.10
C ILE A 212 22.49 20.37 -8.42
N GLU A 213 23.68 20.90 -8.19
CA GLU A 213 24.78 20.24 -7.49
C GLU A 213 24.48 19.98 -6.00
N GLY A 214 23.55 20.74 -5.43
CA GLY A 214 23.10 20.59 -4.03
C GLY A 214 21.83 19.76 -3.86
N LEU A 215 21.32 19.13 -4.91
CA LEU A 215 20.12 18.30 -4.86
C LEU A 215 20.49 16.88 -4.42
N HIS A 216 20.06 16.48 -3.22
CA HIS A 216 20.46 15.21 -2.62
C HIS A 216 19.93 13.97 -3.34
N TRP A 217 18.69 13.98 -3.83
CA TRP A 217 18.04 12.81 -4.40
C TRP A 217 18.15 12.73 -5.92
N TYR A 218 18.12 13.87 -6.60
CA TYR A 218 18.04 13.94 -8.06
C TYR A 218 19.24 14.65 -8.69
N GLY A 219 19.93 15.47 -7.89
CA GLY A 219 20.86 16.47 -8.39
C GLY A 219 22.00 15.91 -9.21
N ARG A 220 22.62 14.82 -8.77
CA ARG A 220 23.79 14.28 -9.43
C ARG A 220 23.51 13.69 -10.79
N LYS A 221 22.29 13.20 -11.00
CA LYS A 221 21.87 12.53 -12.23
C LYS A 221 20.77 13.28 -12.95
N ALA A 222 20.43 14.46 -12.48
CA ALA A 222 19.35 15.25 -13.07
C ALA A 222 19.63 15.59 -14.53
N SER A 223 20.88 15.90 -14.89
CA SER A 223 21.27 16.13 -16.29
C SER A 223 21.13 14.86 -17.12
N ASP A 224 21.68 13.73 -16.65
CA ASP A 224 21.59 12.46 -17.38
C ASP A 224 20.14 12.01 -17.57
N ILE A 225 19.31 12.18 -16.53
CA ILE A 225 17.87 11.90 -16.59
C ILE A 225 17.18 12.84 -17.59
N ALA A 226 17.47 14.13 -17.54
CA ALA A 226 16.91 15.12 -18.44
C ALA A 226 17.29 14.86 -19.90
N GLU A 227 18.54 14.50 -20.15
CA GLU A 227 19.04 14.10 -21.48
C GLU A 227 18.26 12.87 -22.00
N TYR A 228 18.13 11.82 -21.17
CA TYR A 228 17.36 10.65 -21.56
C TYR A 228 15.89 10.97 -21.78
N LEU A 229 15.23 11.71 -20.89
CA LEU A 229 13.83 12.09 -21.04
C LEU A 229 13.56 12.94 -22.28
N ALA A 230 14.49 13.81 -22.68
CA ALA A 230 14.39 14.59 -23.91
C ALA A 230 14.45 13.72 -25.17
N THR A 231 15.00 12.49 -25.10
CA THR A 231 14.98 11.56 -26.24
C THR A 231 13.66 10.82 -26.40
N VAL A 232 12.86 10.71 -25.31
CA VAL A 232 11.64 9.89 -25.27
C VAL A 232 10.35 10.72 -25.21
N ASN A 233 10.44 12.03 -25.02
CA ASN A 233 9.29 12.93 -25.01
C ASN A 233 9.02 13.53 -26.41
N LEU A 234 8.07 14.47 -26.49
CA LEU A 234 7.71 15.18 -27.73
C LEU A 234 8.53 16.47 -27.94
N SER A 235 9.80 16.49 -27.52
CA SER A 235 10.71 17.60 -27.82
C SER A 235 10.96 17.76 -29.32
N ASP A 236 11.61 18.86 -29.70
CA ASP A 236 11.98 19.18 -31.08
C ASP A 236 10.80 19.28 -32.08
N GLY A 237 9.60 19.61 -31.57
CA GLY A 237 8.42 19.79 -32.37
C GLY A 237 7.75 18.51 -32.88
N LYS A 238 8.09 17.36 -32.28
CA LYS A 238 7.43 16.08 -32.59
C LYS A 238 5.94 16.14 -32.25
N SER A 239 5.09 15.68 -33.14
CA SER A 239 3.65 15.53 -32.92
C SER A 239 3.25 14.15 -32.39
N GLN A 240 4.15 13.18 -32.45
CA GLN A 240 3.95 11.81 -31.98
C GLN A 240 5.30 11.17 -31.62
N TRP A 241 5.23 10.09 -30.84
CA TRP A 241 6.42 9.30 -30.50
C TRP A 241 6.93 8.50 -31.72
N ASP A 242 8.23 8.38 -31.83
CA ASP A 242 8.94 7.61 -32.87
C ASP A 242 9.21 6.15 -32.47
N TYR A 243 8.58 5.69 -31.40
CA TYR A 243 8.61 4.32 -30.91
C TYR A 243 7.20 3.80 -30.60
N PRO A 244 6.98 2.47 -30.64
CA PRO A 244 5.68 1.89 -30.35
C PRO A 244 5.34 1.99 -28.87
N LEU A 245 4.11 2.38 -28.55
CA LEU A 245 3.57 2.30 -27.20
C LEU A 245 3.22 0.84 -26.89
N LYS A 246 3.66 0.36 -25.73
CA LYS A 246 3.46 -1.01 -25.25
C LYS A 246 2.54 -1.02 -24.03
N THR A 247 1.63 -1.96 -24.01
CA THR A 247 0.74 -2.20 -22.87
C THR A 247 1.16 -3.46 -22.12
N LEU A 248 1.03 -3.46 -20.80
CA LEU A 248 1.18 -4.67 -20.01
C LEU A 248 0.01 -5.63 -20.28
N PRO A 249 0.24 -6.94 -20.17
CA PRO A 249 -0.86 -7.91 -20.28
C PRO A 249 -1.97 -7.63 -19.28
N ARG A 250 -3.22 -7.82 -19.70
CA ARG A 250 -4.37 -7.82 -18.81
C ARG A 250 -4.25 -8.92 -17.75
N PRO A 251 -4.91 -8.79 -16.58
CA PRO A 251 -4.99 -9.89 -15.62
C PRO A 251 -5.65 -11.13 -16.24
N PHE A 252 -5.28 -12.31 -15.77
CA PHE A 252 -5.82 -13.58 -16.22
C PHE A 252 -5.87 -14.60 -15.08
N GLY A 253 -6.67 -15.64 -15.25
CA GLY A 253 -6.83 -16.70 -14.27
C GLY A 253 -7.28 -16.15 -12.91
N GLU A 254 -6.58 -16.49 -11.82
CA GLU A 254 -6.90 -15.98 -10.47
C GLU A 254 -6.88 -14.46 -10.35
N GLY A 255 -6.15 -13.75 -11.22
CA GLY A 255 -6.12 -12.28 -11.24
C GLY A 255 -7.44 -11.63 -11.65
N THR A 256 -8.40 -12.41 -12.14
CA THR A 256 -9.76 -11.96 -12.46
C THR A 256 -10.74 -12.16 -11.28
N ASN A 257 -10.35 -12.89 -10.24
CA ASN A 257 -11.23 -13.31 -9.14
C ASN A 257 -11.20 -12.30 -7.98
N ALA A 258 -11.57 -11.05 -8.24
CA ALA A 258 -11.67 -10.05 -7.19
C ALA A 258 -12.81 -9.06 -7.47
N THR A 259 -13.42 -8.59 -6.39
CA THR A 259 -14.25 -7.39 -6.40
C THR A 259 -13.45 -6.24 -5.79
N VAL A 260 -13.35 -5.14 -6.50
CA VAL A 260 -12.62 -3.94 -6.06
C VAL A 260 -13.62 -2.82 -5.82
N THR A 261 -13.60 -2.24 -4.61
CA THR A 261 -14.39 -1.05 -4.28
C THR A 261 -13.45 0.12 -4.00
N VAL A 262 -13.70 1.25 -4.65
CA VAL A 262 -12.93 2.48 -4.46
C VAL A 262 -13.81 3.53 -3.78
N TYR A 263 -13.33 4.05 -2.65
CA TYR A 263 -14.01 5.06 -1.85
C TYR A 263 -13.22 6.38 -1.95
N PRO A 264 -13.64 7.33 -2.78
CA PRO A 264 -13.05 8.67 -2.78
C PRO A 264 -13.31 9.37 -1.46
N ILE A 265 -12.28 9.95 -0.86
CA ILE A 265 -12.41 10.73 0.37
C ILE A 265 -13.15 12.02 0.06
N PRO A 266 -14.14 12.41 0.89
CA PRO A 266 -14.96 13.60 0.59
C PRO A 266 -14.16 14.90 0.55
N ARG A 267 -13.13 15.02 1.39
CA ARG A 267 -12.21 16.17 1.39
C ARG A 267 -11.20 16.03 0.27
N GLN A 268 -11.32 16.83 -0.75
CA GLN A 268 -10.39 16.87 -1.88
C GLN A 268 -9.71 18.25 -1.99
N PRO A 269 -8.47 18.31 -2.50
CA PRO A 269 -7.57 17.20 -2.78
C PRO A 269 -7.03 16.56 -1.49
N SER A 270 -6.91 15.24 -1.45
CA SER A 270 -6.38 14.48 -0.32
C SER A 270 -5.19 13.65 -0.76
N VAL A 271 -4.25 13.46 0.16
CA VAL A 271 -3.07 12.61 -0.03
C VAL A 271 -3.02 11.61 1.11
N ILE A 272 -3.29 10.34 0.81
CA ILE A 272 -3.40 9.29 1.83
C ILE A 272 -2.20 8.37 1.74
N HIS A 273 -1.26 8.54 2.67
CA HIS A 273 -0.05 7.72 2.68
C HIS A 273 -0.33 6.33 3.29
N ASP A 274 -0.96 6.29 4.45
CA ASP A 274 -1.21 5.06 5.19
C ASP A 274 -2.65 4.96 5.68
N LEU A 275 -3.07 3.73 5.93
CA LEU A 275 -4.34 3.37 6.57
C LEU A 275 -4.17 2.16 7.48
N ASP A 276 -5.12 1.92 8.38
CA ASP A 276 -5.25 0.67 9.15
C ASP A 276 -6.72 0.36 9.45
N VAL A 277 -7.01 -0.84 9.99
CA VAL A 277 -8.37 -1.33 10.24
C VAL A 277 -8.54 -1.62 11.73
N ASP A 278 -9.63 -1.12 12.32
CA ASP A 278 -9.98 -1.41 13.71
C ASP A 278 -10.72 -2.75 13.87
N SER A 279 -10.92 -3.18 15.12
CA SER A 279 -11.61 -4.44 15.45
C SER A 279 -13.06 -4.52 14.94
N LYS A 280 -13.67 -3.38 14.62
CA LYS A 280 -15.03 -3.25 14.11
C LYS A 280 -15.09 -3.25 12.58
N GLY A 281 -13.92 -3.32 11.91
CA GLY A 281 -13.76 -3.29 10.45
C GLY A 281 -13.87 -1.89 9.85
N ASN A 282 -13.80 -0.82 10.64
CA ASN A 282 -13.67 0.53 10.10
C ASN A 282 -12.24 0.79 9.64
N VAL A 283 -12.09 1.61 8.61
CA VAL A 283 -10.80 1.93 8.02
C VAL A 283 -10.35 3.31 8.44
N TRP A 284 -9.28 3.37 9.21
CA TRP A 284 -8.65 4.61 9.65
C TRP A 284 -7.57 5.02 8.65
N TYR A 285 -7.49 6.30 8.32
CA TYR A 285 -6.49 6.81 7.38
C TYR A 285 -5.86 8.11 7.87
N GLY A 286 -4.57 8.28 7.55
CA GLY A 286 -3.83 9.51 7.77
C GLY A 286 -3.82 10.36 6.50
N ASN A 287 -4.21 11.63 6.60
CA ASN A 287 -4.14 12.56 5.48
C ASN A 287 -2.85 13.39 5.56
N THR A 288 -1.89 13.08 4.70
CA THR A 288 -0.60 13.77 4.68
C THR A 288 -0.68 15.17 4.08
N GLY A 289 -1.70 15.45 3.28
CA GLY A 289 -1.92 16.79 2.71
C GLY A 289 -2.68 17.75 3.64
N TRP A 290 -3.21 17.26 4.78
CA TRP A 290 -3.99 18.01 5.74
C TRP A 290 -3.73 17.52 7.17
N ASP A 291 -3.97 18.36 8.18
CA ASP A 291 -3.86 17.98 9.59
C ASP A 291 -5.10 17.22 10.07
N PHE A 292 -5.37 16.03 9.47
CA PHE A 292 -6.52 15.19 9.80
C PHE A 292 -6.17 13.70 9.81
N ILE A 293 -6.83 12.98 10.72
CA ILE A 293 -7.11 11.56 10.54
C ILE A 293 -8.57 11.39 10.13
N GLY A 294 -8.87 10.35 9.40
CA GLY A 294 -10.23 10.03 9.03
C GLY A 294 -10.56 8.57 9.25
N LYS A 295 -11.87 8.28 9.29
CA LYS A 295 -12.43 6.95 9.41
C LYS A 295 -13.50 6.75 8.35
N LEU A 296 -13.46 5.62 7.65
CA LEU A 296 -14.50 5.09 6.79
C LEU A 296 -15.20 3.93 7.51
N ASP A 297 -16.52 3.96 7.61
CA ASP A 297 -17.33 2.77 7.85
C ASP A 297 -17.65 2.13 6.48
N PRO A 298 -17.04 1.00 6.10
CA PRO A 298 -17.26 0.42 4.77
C PRO A 298 -18.62 -0.24 4.57
N ARG A 299 -19.41 -0.39 5.65
CA ARG A 299 -20.79 -0.93 5.60
C ARG A 299 -21.78 0.12 5.15
N THR A 300 -21.55 1.38 5.56
CA THR A 300 -22.44 2.52 5.22
C THR A 300 -21.82 3.41 4.14
N GLY A 301 -20.50 3.41 3.99
CA GLY A 301 -19.74 4.33 3.14
C GLY A 301 -19.57 5.71 3.78
N GLU A 302 -19.89 5.86 5.06
CA GLU A 302 -19.79 7.14 5.79
C GLU A 302 -18.35 7.42 6.23
N PHE A 303 -17.95 8.70 6.11
CA PHE A 303 -16.66 9.20 6.54
C PHE A 303 -16.80 10.12 7.75
N SER A 304 -15.84 10.03 8.66
CA SER A 304 -15.66 10.96 9.78
C SER A 304 -14.21 11.44 9.80
N GLU A 305 -13.95 12.69 10.23
CA GLU A 305 -12.59 13.25 10.27
C GLU A 305 -12.38 14.02 11.58
N TRP A 306 -11.14 13.96 12.11
CA TRP A 306 -10.71 14.69 13.31
C TRP A 306 -9.39 15.41 13.03
N SER A 307 -9.30 16.67 13.46
CA SER A 307 -8.08 17.44 13.35
C SER A 307 -6.99 16.86 14.25
N THR A 308 -5.78 16.73 13.71
CA THR A 308 -4.60 16.37 14.51
C THR A 308 -4.08 17.56 15.31
N PRO A 309 -3.43 17.32 16.46
CA PRO A 309 -2.70 18.35 17.15
C PRO A 309 -1.60 18.95 16.26
N ASN A 310 -1.44 20.26 16.31
CA ASN A 310 -0.41 20.97 15.53
C ASN A 310 0.92 21.00 16.30
N PHE A 311 1.95 20.39 15.74
CA PHE A 311 3.26 20.25 16.38
C PHE A 311 4.39 21.06 15.72
N LEU A 312 4.15 21.65 14.56
CA LEU A 312 5.18 22.33 13.80
C LEU A 312 5.12 23.86 13.99
N PRO A 313 6.29 24.51 14.03
CA PRO A 313 6.34 25.98 14.02
C PRO A 313 5.79 26.53 12.70
N GLU A 314 5.39 27.79 12.72
CA GLU A 314 5.02 28.50 11.50
C GLU A 314 6.18 28.49 10.49
N PRO A 315 5.93 28.30 9.20
CA PRO A 315 6.97 28.28 8.17
C PRO A 315 7.52 29.69 7.93
N GLU A 316 8.68 29.75 7.25
CA GLU A 316 9.18 31.02 6.72
C GLU A 316 8.19 31.65 5.73
N GLU A 317 8.21 32.96 5.62
CA GLU A 317 7.35 33.69 4.68
C GLU A 317 7.51 33.17 3.23
N GLY A 318 6.38 32.89 2.59
CA GLY A 318 6.32 32.36 1.22
C GLY A 318 6.52 30.85 1.10
N LEU A 319 6.70 30.13 2.21
CA LEU A 319 6.70 28.66 2.23
C LEU A 319 5.41 28.14 2.87
N MET A 320 5.01 26.96 2.46
CA MET A 320 3.91 26.24 3.12
C MET A 320 4.47 25.35 4.23
N ARG A 321 3.68 25.20 5.29
CA ARG A 321 4.00 24.27 6.37
C ARG A 321 3.83 22.84 5.87
N ILE A 322 4.82 21.99 6.17
CA ILE A 322 4.67 20.56 6.01
C ILE A 322 3.67 20.10 7.08
N VAL A 323 2.55 19.54 6.67
CA VAL A 323 1.46 19.13 7.56
C VAL A 323 1.09 17.68 7.33
N GLY A 324 0.37 17.10 8.27
CA GLY A 324 -0.35 15.87 8.07
C GLY A 324 0.24 14.62 8.74
N VAL A 325 -0.46 13.52 8.55
CA VAL A 325 -0.20 12.21 9.14
C VAL A 325 0.44 11.31 8.09
N GLN A 326 1.68 10.88 8.34
CA GLN A 326 2.40 10.02 7.40
C GLN A 326 2.15 8.53 7.66
N ASP A 327 2.13 8.11 8.91
CA ASP A 327 1.84 6.73 9.29
C ASP A 327 0.69 6.67 10.28
N ILE A 328 -0.13 5.64 10.18
CA ILE A 328 -1.25 5.38 11.08
C ILE A 328 -1.32 3.88 11.37
N GLN A 329 -1.56 3.55 12.63
CA GLN A 329 -1.77 2.17 13.09
C GLN A 329 -2.88 2.14 14.14
N VAL A 330 -3.63 1.06 14.18
CA VAL A 330 -4.65 0.79 15.17
C VAL A 330 -4.18 -0.38 16.04
N ASP A 331 -4.19 -0.20 17.35
CA ASP A 331 -3.82 -1.28 18.28
C ASP A 331 -5.01 -2.16 18.64
N GLU A 332 -4.76 -3.20 19.43
CA GLU A 332 -5.76 -4.18 19.87
C GLU A 332 -6.88 -3.58 20.74
N THR A 333 -6.70 -2.35 21.24
CA THR A 333 -7.70 -1.60 22.01
C THR A 333 -8.49 -0.60 21.16
N ASP A 334 -8.33 -0.64 19.83
CA ASP A 334 -8.85 0.33 18.87
C ASP A 334 -8.30 1.76 19.05
N THR A 335 -7.18 1.94 19.79
CA THR A 335 -6.50 3.23 19.85
C THR A 335 -5.74 3.49 18.56
N VAL A 336 -5.91 4.68 18.00
CA VAL A 336 -5.29 5.08 16.73
C VAL A 336 -3.99 5.81 16.99
N TRP A 337 -2.88 5.22 16.62
CA TRP A 337 -1.52 5.79 16.73
C TRP A 337 -1.11 6.46 15.45
N VAL A 338 -0.50 7.65 15.56
CA VAL A 338 -0.10 8.44 14.40
C VAL A 338 1.32 8.99 14.52
N ALA A 339 2.04 8.93 13.42
CA ALA A 339 3.26 9.70 13.21
C ALA A 339 2.88 11.01 12.51
N VAL A 340 2.94 12.10 13.26
CA VAL A 340 2.68 13.44 12.73
C VAL A 340 4.00 14.12 12.45
N MET A 341 4.08 14.92 11.40
CA MET A 341 5.28 15.72 11.13
C MET A 341 5.57 16.62 12.34
N GLY A 342 6.78 16.50 12.88
CA GLY A 342 7.20 17.16 14.11
C GLY A 342 7.93 16.19 15.06
N ASN A 343 8.28 16.66 16.26
CA ASN A 343 8.98 15.83 17.25
C ASN A 343 8.05 15.02 18.14
N LYS A 344 6.85 14.71 17.69
CA LYS A 344 5.84 14.07 18.52
C LYS A 344 5.16 12.94 17.81
N HIS A 345 4.83 11.93 18.60
CA HIS A 345 3.78 10.98 18.27
C HIS A 345 2.50 11.38 18.97
N ALA A 346 1.38 10.91 18.44
CA ALA A 346 0.10 11.09 19.09
C ALA A 346 -0.72 9.81 19.01
N SER A 347 -1.57 9.61 20.01
CA SER A 347 -2.64 8.62 19.96
C SER A 347 -4.00 9.29 20.06
N PHE A 348 -4.98 8.71 19.41
CA PHE A 348 -6.36 9.15 19.41
C PHE A 348 -7.23 8.02 19.94
N SER A 349 -8.06 8.33 20.94
CA SER A 349 -9.08 7.42 21.46
C SER A 349 -10.40 7.66 20.73
N PRO A 350 -10.89 6.71 19.90
CA PRO A 350 -12.16 6.88 19.18
C PRO A 350 -13.39 6.99 20.09
N ASP A 351 -13.36 6.35 21.27
CA ASP A 351 -14.49 6.33 22.20
C ASP A 351 -14.69 7.69 22.90
N THR A 352 -13.63 8.43 23.15
CA THR A 352 -13.68 9.72 23.84
C THR A 352 -13.38 10.90 22.92
N GLU A 353 -12.95 10.65 21.69
CA GLU A 353 -12.50 11.62 20.70
C GLU A 353 -11.39 12.55 21.22
N THR A 354 -10.49 11.99 22.04
CA THR A 354 -9.41 12.75 22.68
C THR A 354 -8.03 12.34 22.16
N TRP A 355 -7.13 13.31 22.11
CA TRP A 355 -5.73 13.14 21.75
C TRP A 355 -4.83 13.08 22.97
N GLN A 356 -3.85 12.16 22.92
CA GLN A 356 -2.69 12.17 23.80
C GLN A 356 -1.42 12.36 22.95
N THR A 357 -0.47 13.18 23.42
CA THR A 357 0.75 13.50 22.67
C THR A 357 1.98 13.08 23.45
N TYR A 358 3.02 12.64 22.71
CA TYR A 358 4.26 12.10 23.27
C TYR A 358 5.45 12.85 22.68
N ASP A 359 6.27 13.45 23.54
CA ASP A 359 7.47 14.14 23.12
C ASP A 359 8.61 13.14 22.85
N LEU A 360 9.24 13.24 21.69
CA LEU A 360 10.48 12.52 21.42
C LEU A 360 11.65 13.18 22.12
N PRO A 361 12.61 12.43 22.69
CA PRO A 361 13.71 12.98 23.48
C PRO A 361 14.76 13.72 22.66
N VAL A 362 14.52 13.97 21.39
CA VAL A 362 15.53 14.41 20.42
C VAL A 362 15.22 15.79 19.86
N ILE A 363 16.24 16.66 19.76
CA ILE A 363 16.14 17.99 19.13
C ILE A 363 16.27 17.84 17.62
N TRP A 364 15.17 18.08 16.90
CA TRP A 364 15.07 17.92 15.44
C TRP A 364 15.14 19.26 14.72
N LYS A 365 15.96 19.32 13.66
CA LYS A 365 15.84 20.39 12.66
C LYS A 365 15.07 19.95 11.41
N ASN A 366 14.94 18.65 11.17
CA ASN A 366 14.13 18.07 10.08
C ASN A 366 13.42 16.82 10.62
N PRO A 367 12.13 16.91 10.93
CA PRO A 367 11.37 15.78 11.45
C PRO A 367 11.01 14.82 10.32
N PHE A 368 11.84 13.84 10.09
CA PHE A 368 11.43 12.64 9.37
C PHE A 368 11.22 11.55 10.42
N LEU A 369 9.97 11.21 10.67
CA LEU A 369 9.62 10.11 11.54
C LEU A 369 9.49 8.85 10.70
N GLY A 370 10.23 7.82 11.06
CA GLY A 370 9.99 6.49 10.53
C GLY A 370 8.58 6.01 10.90
N PRO A 371 8.07 4.98 10.22
CA PRO A 371 6.77 4.41 10.55
C PRO A 371 6.72 3.94 12.00
N VAL A 372 5.58 4.16 12.63
CA VAL A 372 5.28 3.74 14.00
C VAL A 372 4.84 2.29 13.98
N ARG A 373 5.43 1.45 14.83
CA ARG A 373 4.99 0.08 15.05
C ARG A 373 4.55 -0.10 16.50
N VAL A 374 3.30 -0.49 16.71
CA VAL A 374 2.80 -0.86 18.04
C VAL A 374 3.12 -2.33 18.28
N GLY A 375 3.90 -2.61 19.32
CA GLY A 375 4.21 -3.97 19.77
C GLY A 375 3.48 -4.30 21.07
N GLU A 376 3.51 -5.56 21.50
CA GLU A 376 2.87 -6.03 22.72
C GLU A 376 3.30 -5.26 23.99
N ASP A 377 4.55 -4.76 24.01
CA ASP A 377 5.14 -4.06 25.17
C ASP A 377 5.42 -2.57 24.94
N GLY A 378 4.95 -2.00 23.85
CA GLY A 378 5.18 -0.58 23.55
C GLY A 378 5.31 -0.26 22.08
N LEU A 379 5.53 1.02 21.82
CA LEU A 379 5.63 1.61 20.50
C LEU A 379 7.10 1.85 20.14
N TRP A 380 7.53 1.37 18.97
CA TRP A 380 8.83 1.70 18.41
C TRP A 380 8.72 2.90 17.46
N ALA A 381 9.66 3.81 17.59
CA ALA A 381 9.78 4.97 16.70
C ALA A 381 11.24 5.19 16.34
N THR A 382 11.52 5.66 15.14
CA THR A 382 12.85 6.15 14.81
C THR A 382 12.88 7.66 14.73
N GLY A 383 14.05 8.19 14.95
CA GLY A 383 14.28 9.57 14.88
C GLY A 383 15.70 9.90 14.39
N ILE A 384 15.82 10.88 13.47
CA ILE A 384 17.09 11.37 12.96
C ILE A 384 17.47 12.62 13.74
N THR A 385 18.61 12.59 14.44
CA THR A 385 19.19 13.80 15.06
C THR A 385 20.16 14.46 14.11
N SER A 386 19.97 15.74 13.85
CA SER A 386 21.02 16.58 13.30
C SER A 386 21.62 17.44 14.42
N MET A 387 22.94 17.40 14.61
CA MET A 387 23.60 18.28 15.57
C MET A 387 23.48 19.75 15.11
N PRO A 388 23.33 20.72 16.03
CA PRO A 388 23.13 22.13 15.68
C PRO A 388 24.22 22.72 14.78
N ASP A 389 25.44 22.20 14.85
CA ASP A 389 26.65 22.82 14.27
C ASP A 389 27.44 21.92 13.32
N GLY A 390 26.85 20.78 12.84
CA GLY A 390 27.61 19.83 12.04
C GLY A 390 26.79 18.96 11.10
N PRO A 391 27.48 18.33 10.13
CA PRO A 391 26.87 17.46 9.12
C PRO A 391 26.59 16.03 9.61
N ILE A 392 26.51 15.79 10.92
CA ILE A 392 26.35 14.46 11.50
C ILE A 392 24.88 14.16 11.69
N ARG A 393 24.42 13.05 11.11
CA ARG A 393 23.10 12.47 11.38
C ARG A 393 23.29 11.23 12.26
N HIS A 394 22.60 11.24 13.40
CA HIS A 394 22.44 10.04 14.22
C HIS A 394 21.00 9.58 14.07
N GLU A 395 20.80 8.35 13.69
CA GLU A 395 19.49 7.76 13.70
C GLU A 395 19.37 6.84 14.91
N HIS A 396 18.30 7.05 15.68
CA HIS A 396 18.00 6.27 16.86
C HIS A 396 16.63 5.63 16.74
N ALA A 397 16.50 4.40 17.22
CA ALA A 397 15.22 3.81 17.53
C ALA A 397 14.89 4.01 19.01
N PHE A 398 13.67 4.40 19.30
CA PHE A 398 13.16 4.62 20.65
C PHE A 398 11.98 3.70 20.89
N ARG A 399 11.87 3.23 22.12
CA ARG A 399 10.69 2.50 22.56
C ARG A 399 9.90 3.35 23.53
N PHE A 400 8.60 3.47 23.29
CA PHE A 400 7.66 4.07 24.21
C PHE A 400 6.95 3.01 25.01
N ASP A 401 6.87 3.19 26.31
CA ASP A 401 5.87 2.51 27.11
C ASP A 401 4.52 3.23 26.92
N ILE A 402 3.60 2.58 26.24
CA ILE A 402 2.28 3.18 25.92
C ILE A 402 1.40 3.38 27.16
N LYS A 403 1.69 2.69 28.27
CA LYS A 403 0.93 2.80 29.53
C LYS A 403 1.39 3.97 30.37
N THR A 404 2.71 4.20 30.43
CA THR A 404 3.30 5.25 31.26
C THR A 404 3.62 6.52 30.48
N GLY A 405 3.73 6.43 29.14
CA GLY A 405 4.22 7.50 28.27
C GLY A 405 5.73 7.72 28.39
N GLU A 406 6.45 6.86 29.11
CA GLU A 406 7.89 6.97 29.26
C GLU A 406 8.62 6.54 27.98
N VAL A 407 9.66 7.28 27.64
CA VAL A 407 10.53 6.98 26.51
C VAL A 407 11.79 6.30 27.04
N GLY A 408 12.03 5.08 26.61
CA GLY A 408 13.25 4.35 26.93
C GLY A 408 14.50 4.96 26.30
N SER A 409 15.67 4.49 26.70
CA SER A 409 16.95 4.87 26.08
C SER A 409 16.93 4.47 24.60
N GLY A 410 17.34 5.40 23.74
CA GLY A 410 17.41 5.12 22.29
C GLY A 410 18.51 4.10 21.95
N ILE A 411 18.26 3.29 20.94
CA ILE A 411 19.27 2.46 20.30
C ILE A 411 19.86 3.26 19.15
N MET A 412 21.17 3.45 19.13
CA MET A 412 21.85 4.08 18.00
C MET A 412 21.90 3.07 16.84
N LEU A 413 21.25 3.37 15.74
CA LEU A 413 21.09 2.44 14.62
C LEU A 413 22.28 2.42 13.67
N PHE A 414 22.95 3.54 13.54
CA PHE A 414 24.09 3.69 12.62
C PHE A 414 25.18 4.55 13.27
N ASP A 415 26.43 4.08 13.15
CA ASP A 415 27.61 4.77 13.70
C ASP A 415 27.76 6.20 13.19
N ASP A 416 28.41 7.04 14.01
CA ASP A 416 28.81 8.43 13.79
C ASP A 416 29.68 8.63 12.55
N LYS A 417 29.14 8.34 11.36
CA LYS A 417 29.82 8.77 10.14
C LYS A 417 29.37 10.18 9.81
N PRO A 418 30.31 11.13 9.68
CA PRO A 418 29.96 12.47 9.26
C PRO A 418 29.14 12.40 7.97
N PHE A 419 28.10 13.21 7.89
CA PHE A 419 27.35 13.40 6.65
C PHE A 419 28.37 13.67 5.53
N PRO A 420 28.38 12.91 4.44
CA PRO A 420 29.39 13.13 3.42
C PRO A 420 29.26 14.56 2.93
N THR A 421 30.31 15.37 3.17
CA THR A 421 30.43 16.71 2.58
C THR A 421 30.60 16.65 1.08
N ASP A 422 30.97 15.46 0.55
CA ASP A 422 31.05 15.18 -0.87
C ASP A 422 29.65 14.82 -1.39
N PRO A 423 29.04 15.67 -2.24
CA PRO A 423 27.75 15.37 -2.84
C PRO A 423 27.73 14.06 -3.67
N LYS A 424 28.88 13.47 -3.99
CA LYS A 424 28.98 12.16 -4.64
C LYS A 424 28.77 10.98 -3.70
N ARG A 425 28.65 11.19 -2.40
CA ARG A 425 28.50 10.14 -1.37
C ARG A 425 27.17 10.19 -0.61
N VAL A 426 26.19 10.98 -1.08
CA VAL A 426 24.86 11.07 -0.45
C VAL A 426 24.06 9.76 -0.54
N ASP A 427 24.41 8.87 -1.47
CA ASP A 427 23.93 7.51 -1.61
C ASP A 427 24.37 6.55 -0.46
N GLN A 428 25.08 7.05 0.54
CA GLN A 428 25.55 6.25 1.69
C GLN A 428 24.87 6.68 3.02
N LEU A 429 23.74 7.37 2.94
CA LEU A 429 22.92 7.67 4.12
C LEU A 429 22.16 6.42 4.55
N ASN A 430 22.66 5.77 5.59
CA ASN A 430 21.91 4.72 6.23
C ASN A 430 20.77 5.34 7.06
N TYR A 431 19.55 4.90 6.81
CA TYR A 431 18.37 5.27 7.59
C TYR A 431 17.40 4.10 7.65
N CYS A 432 16.62 4.06 8.70
CA CYS A 432 15.50 3.12 8.81
C CYS A 432 14.30 3.61 8.01
N TYR A 433 13.76 2.76 7.17
CA TYR A 433 12.59 3.09 6.37
C TYR A 433 11.30 2.47 6.92
N MET A 434 11.34 1.21 7.31
CA MET A 434 10.25 0.50 7.98
C MET A 434 10.80 -0.22 9.20
N MET A 435 10.08 -0.16 10.29
CA MET A 435 10.43 -0.83 11.55
C MET A 435 9.49 -1.97 11.85
N ASP A 436 10.01 -2.97 12.54
CA ASP A 436 9.27 -4.05 13.16
C ASP A 436 10.04 -4.59 14.38
N GLN A 437 9.59 -5.66 14.96
CA GLN A 437 10.28 -6.42 16.01
C GLN A 437 10.20 -7.91 15.70
N ASP A 438 11.22 -8.66 16.17
CA ASP A 438 11.16 -10.12 16.13
C ASP A 438 10.23 -10.68 17.23
N ALA A 439 10.06 -12.00 17.28
CA ALA A 439 9.21 -12.65 18.29
C ALA A 439 9.71 -12.46 19.73
N GLN A 440 10.97 -12.06 19.92
CA GLN A 440 11.58 -11.75 21.21
C GLN A 440 11.49 -10.27 21.58
N GLY A 441 10.89 -9.44 20.72
CA GLY A 441 10.76 -8.00 20.90
C GLY A 441 12.03 -7.20 20.56
N ASN A 442 13.03 -7.81 19.90
CA ASN A 442 14.20 -7.08 19.44
C ASN A 442 13.85 -6.26 18.19
N PHE A 443 14.40 -5.06 18.11
CA PHE A 443 14.15 -4.15 17.01
C PHE A 443 14.73 -4.66 15.69
N LEU A 444 14.02 -4.41 14.60
CA LEU A 444 14.52 -4.55 13.23
C LEU A 444 14.02 -3.41 12.34
N CYS A 445 14.79 -3.07 11.32
CA CYS A 445 14.32 -2.15 10.28
C CYS A 445 14.93 -2.46 8.92
N THR A 446 14.24 -2.02 7.88
CA THR A 446 14.83 -1.96 6.54
C THR A 446 15.77 -0.76 6.43
N ALA A 447 16.98 -0.99 5.90
CA ALA A 447 18.02 0.02 5.64
C ALA A 447 18.27 0.13 4.13
N PRO A 448 17.49 0.96 3.39
CA PRO A 448 17.49 0.97 1.92
C PRO A 448 18.86 1.27 1.31
N GLU A 449 19.53 2.31 1.79
CA GLU A 449 20.82 2.74 1.24
C GLU A 449 21.95 1.75 1.55
N ALA A 450 21.83 1.01 2.67
CA ALA A 450 22.74 -0.07 3.02
C ALA A 450 22.41 -1.39 2.32
N SER A 451 21.29 -1.46 1.59
CA SER A 451 20.76 -2.70 1.00
C SER A 451 20.74 -3.85 2.02
N SER A 452 20.19 -3.60 3.21
CA SER A 452 20.29 -4.49 4.37
C SER A 452 19.04 -4.41 5.25
N ILE A 453 18.89 -5.42 6.11
CA ILE A 453 18.01 -5.37 7.27
C ILE A 453 18.88 -5.10 8.50
N ALA A 454 18.62 -4.01 9.21
CA ALA A 454 19.27 -3.72 10.50
C ALA A 454 18.50 -4.44 11.61
N ARG A 455 19.22 -5.11 12.51
CA ARG A 455 18.65 -5.83 13.65
C ARG A 455 19.41 -5.49 14.93
N SER A 456 18.69 -5.26 16.03
CA SER A 456 19.28 -5.15 17.35
C SER A 456 19.23 -6.48 18.10
N ASP A 457 20.12 -6.63 19.10
CA ASP A 457 19.95 -7.57 20.19
C ASP A 457 19.29 -6.88 21.40
N ARG A 458 19.12 -7.62 22.51
CA ARG A 458 18.54 -7.09 23.76
C ARG A 458 19.43 -6.05 24.44
N GLU A 459 20.72 -6.10 24.19
CA GLU A 459 21.74 -5.17 24.71
C GLU A 459 21.81 -3.88 23.88
N GLY A 460 21.11 -3.82 22.74
CA GLY A 460 21.07 -2.66 21.85
C GLY A 460 22.21 -2.62 20.81
N ASN A 461 22.99 -3.72 20.65
CA ASN A 461 23.97 -3.81 19.58
C ASN A 461 23.27 -4.04 18.24
N VAL A 462 23.61 -3.26 17.23
CA VAL A 462 23.01 -3.34 15.90
C VAL A 462 23.93 -4.04 14.91
N ARG A 463 23.37 -4.98 14.13
CA ARG A 463 24.03 -5.61 12.99
C ARG A 463 23.22 -5.40 11.72
N LEU A 464 23.91 -5.38 10.58
CA LEU A 464 23.31 -5.34 9.27
C LEU A 464 23.35 -6.73 8.63
N VAL A 465 22.20 -7.19 8.15
CA VAL A 465 22.06 -8.40 7.34
C VAL A 465 21.87 -7.97 5.89
N PRO A 466 22.88 -8.12 5.02
CA PRO A 466 22.80 -7.63 3.64
C PRO A 466 21.82 -8.46 2.81
N THR A 467 21.10 -7.79 1.92
CA THR A 467 20.28 -8.47 0.90
C THR A 467 21.17 -9.24 -0.08
N PRO A 468 20.76 -10.44 -0.54
CA PRO A 468 21.51 -11.20 -1.56
C PRO A 468 21.70 -10.40 -2.86
N THR A 469 20.66 -9.72 -3.32
CA THR A 469 20.76 -8.80 -4.47
C THR A 469 21.35 -7.46 -4.01
N PRO A 470 22.49 -7.02 -4.59
CA PRO A 470 23.11 -5.75 -4.22
C PRO A 470 22.29 -4.55 -4.71
N ASN A 471 22.29 -3.48 -3.94
CA ASN A 471 21.51 -2.26 -4.21
C ASN A 471 19.99 -2.53 -4.38
N ALA A 472 19.47 -3.52 -3.67
CA ALA A 472 18.07 -3.95 -3.76
C ALA A 472 17.09 -2.89 -3.24
N TYR A 473 17.55 -2.01 -2.34
CA TYR A 473 16.75 -0.94 -1.74
C TYR A 473 15.53 -1.48 -0.98
N PRO A 474 15.73 -2.22 0.13
CA PRO A 474 14.64 -2.79 0.91
C PRO A 474 13.72 -1.69 1.45
N ARG A 475 12.41 -1.87 1.25
CA ARG A 475 11.39 -0.91 1.67
C ARG A 475 10.49 -1.48 2.76
N ARG A 476 9.18 -1.37 2.60
CA ARG A 476 8.22 -1.65 3.67
C ARG A 476 7.82 -3.12 3.70
N GLY A 477 7.46 -3.58 4.89
CA GLY A 477 7.13 -4.97 5.10
C GLY A 477 6.39 -5.24 6.40
N TYR A 478 6.25 -6.52 6.73
CA TYR A 478 5.53 -6.99 7.90
C TYR A 478 6.03 -8.36 8.36
N ARG A 479 6.14 -8.57 9.67
CA ARG A 479 6.48 -9.87 10.26
C ARG A 479 5.26 -10.78 10.30
N ASP A 480 5.42 -12.04 9.88
CA ASP A 480 4.42 -13.08 10.03
C ASP A 480 4.51 -13.80 11.39
N ASP A 481 3.57 -14.71 11.65
CA ASP A 481 3.51 -15.48 12.89
C ASP A 481 4.61 -16.55 13.00
N ASN A 482 5.30 -16.85 11.91
CA ASN A 482 6.43 -17.79 11.86
C ASN A 482 7.79 -17.10 12.06
N ASN A 483 7.80 -15.86 12.56
CA ASN A 483 8.99 -15.05 12.77
C ASN A 483 9.79 -14.75 11.49
N HIS A 484 9.11 -14.67 10.31
CA HIS A 484 9.70 -14.17 9.09
C HIS A 484 9.26 -12.72 8.89
N PHE A 485 10.19 -11.83 8.59
CA PHE A 485 9.87 -10.49 8.16
C PHE A 485 9.89 -10.44 6.63
N TRP A 486 8.73 -10.21 6.04
CA TRP A 486 8.52 -10.05 4.61
C TRP A 486 8.67 -8.59 4.23
N PHE A 487 9.48 -8.30 3.21
CA PHE A 487 9.76 -6.93 2.76
C PHE A 487 9.93 -6.88 1.25
N THR A 488 9.82 -5.68 0.70
CA THR A 488 10.03 -5.47 -0.74
C THR A 488 11.43 -4.95 -1.00
N GLU A 489 11.99 -5.30 -2.15
CA GLU A 489 13.24 -4.79 -2.68
C GLU A 489 12.96 -3.96 -3.93
N PHE A 490 12.78 -2.66 -3.69
CA PHE A 490 12.19 -1.72 -4.63
C PHE A 490 12.96 -1.58 -5.94
N PHE A 491 14.31 -1.57 -5.91
CA PHE A 491 15.15 -1.44 -7.09
C PHE A 491 15.51 -2.78 -7.74
N ALA A 492 15.28 -3.88 -7.05
CA ALA A 492 15.52 -5.22 -7.53
C ALA A 492 14.28 -5.89 -8.13
N ASP A 493 13.10 -5.27 -7.99
CA ASP A 493 11.81 -5.86 -8.34
C ASP A 493 11.57 -7.21 -7.65
N ASN A 494 12.02 -7.34 -6.38
CA ASN A 494 11.82 -8.54 -5.57
C ASN A 494 10.85 -8.28 -4.43
N VAL A 495 10.24 -9.34 -3.93
CA VAL A 495 9.81 -9.45 -2.54
C VAL A 495 10.71 -10.48 -1.87
N ALA A 496 11.10 -10.22 -0.63
CA ALA A 496 11.98 -11.08 0.12
C ALA A 496 11.45 -11.37 1.52
N SER A 497 11.91 -12.44 2.12
CA SER A 497 11.71 -12.74 3.54
C SER A 497 13.04 -12.98 4.22
N ILE A 498 13.20 -12.45 5.43
CA ILE A 498 14.27 -12.84 6.35
C ILE A 498 13.67 -13.71 7.46
N ASP A 499 14.22 -14.90 7.64
CA ASP A 499 14.00 -15.74 8.81
C ASP A 499 14.75 -15.10 9.98
N LEU A 500 14.01 -14.60 10.97
CA LEU A 500 14.56 -13.84 12.10
C LEU A 500 15.27 -14.71 13.13
N ASP A 501 15.18 -16.03 13.04
CA ASP A 501 15.92 -16.95 13.91
C ASP A 501 17.30 -17.30 13.33
N THR A 502 17.45 -17.26 12.00
CA THR A 502 18.67 -17.70 11.30
C THR A 502 19.36 -16.61 10.47
N ASP A 503 18.76 -15.43 10.32
CA ASP A 503 19.17 -14.34 9.43
C ASP A 503 19.20 -14.71 7.93
N LYS A 504 18.60 -15.83 7.52
CA LYS A 504 18.57 -16.24 6.12
C LYS A 504 17.55 -15.42 5.36
N ILE A 505 18.00 -14.76 4.28
CA ILE A 505 17.14 -14.05 3.35
C ILE A 505 16.83 -14.95 2.15
N THR A 506 15.55 -14.98 1.74
CA THR A 506 15.06 -15.63 0.52
C THR A 506 14.37 -14.60 -0.34
N GLU A 507 14.77 -14.49 -1.61
CA GLU A 507 14.24 -13.53 -2.57
C GLU A 507 13.32 -14.22 -3.60
N TYR A 508 12.27 -13.51 -4.02
CA TYR A 508 11.31 -13.91 -5.04
C TYR A 508 11.21 -12.80 -6.09
N GLN A 509 11.70 -13.10 -7.30
CA GLN A 509 11.70 -12.14 -8.42
C GLN A 509 10.29 -11.88 -8.93
N LEU A 510 9.91 -10.62 -8.97
CA LEU A 510 8.65 -10.17 -9.56
C LEU A 510 8.85 -9.82 -11.05
N GLN A 511 7.77 -9.97 -11.83
CA GLN A 511 7.74 -9.63 -13.24
C GLN A 511 6.52 -8.75 -13.57
N PRO A 512 6.62 -7.85 -14.54
CA PRO A 512 7.80 -7.49 -15.32
C PRO A 512 8.82 -6.66 -14.52
N ARG A 513 9.99 -6.39 -15.09
CA ARG A 513 10.95 -5.42 -14.51
C ARG A 513 10.31 -4.04 -14.34
N TYR A 514 10.82 -3.27 -13.41
CA TYR A 514 10.38 -1.92 -13.04
C TYR A 514 8.99 -1.86 -12.38
N ILE A 515 8.54 -2.98 -11.82
CA ILE A 515 7.25 -3.04 -11.11
C ILE A 515 7.29 -2.26 -9.79
N SER A 516 8.49 -2.03 -9.26
CA SER A 516 8.76 -1.18 -8.09
C SER A 516 7.88 -1.54 -6.89
N PRO A 517 8.03 -2.74 -6.30
CA PRO A 517 7.22 -3.19 -5.17
C PRO A 517 7.50 -2.33 -3.94
N TYR A 518 6.45 -1.97 -3.17
CA TYR A 518 6.62 -0.98 -2.11
C TYR A 518 6.37 -1.51 -0.70
N TYR A 519 5.32 -2.32 -0.51
CA TYR A 519 4.94 -2.93 0.77
C TYR A 519 4.63 -4.40 0.57
N ALA A 520 5.07 -5.25 1.49
CA ALA A 520 4.74 -6.67 1.52
C ALA A 520 4.06 -7.03 2.84
N ARG A 521 2.92 -7.74 2.79
CA ARG A 521 2.18 -8.18 3.98
C ARG A 521 1.62 -9.59 3.78
N PRO A 522 1.89 -10.53 4.69
CA PRO A 522 1.30 -11.86 4.68
C PRO A 522 -0.19 -11.82 5.06
N ASP A 523 -0.98 -12.74 4.48
CA ASP A 523 -2.32 -13.07 4.96
C ASP A 523 -2.32 -14.33 5.83
N SER A 524 -3.48 -14.65 6.43
CA SER A 524 -3.64 -15.82 7.29
C SER A 524 -3.44 -17.17 6.60
N THR A 525 -3.39 -17.20 5.26
CA THR A 525 -3.11 -18.40 4.45
C THR A 525 -1.64 -18.52 4.05
N GLY A 526 -0.79 -17.57 4.50
CA GLY A 526 0.62 -17.51 4.16
C GLY A 526 0.93 -16.96 2.76
N LYS A 527 -0.04 -16.38 2.05
CA LYS A 527 0.22 -15.66 0.79
C LYS A 527 0.63 -14.22 1.08
N ILE A 528 1.48 -13.67 0.24
CA ILE A 528 2.06 -12.35 0.45
C ILE A 528 1.45 -11.34 -0.51
N TRP A 529 0.80 -10.34 0.04
CA TRP A 529 0.22 -9.23 -0.70
C TRP A 529 1.24 -8.11 -0.86
N ILE A 530 1.38 -7.62 -2.10
CA ILE A 530 2.45 -6.69 -2.45
C ILE A 530 1.85 -5.52 -3.23
N SER A 531 2.00 -4.30 -2.69
CA SER A 531 1.70 -3.09 -3.46
C SER A 531 2.85 -2.78 -4.42
N SER A 532 2.51 -2.20 -5.56
CA SER A 532 3.49 -1.70 -6.52
C SER A 532 3.21 -0.24 -6.86
N THR A 533 4.26 0.50 -7.22
CA THR A 533 4.12 1.89 -7.65
C THR A 533 4.24 1.98 -9.16
N GLY A 534 3.30 2.66 -9.81
CA GLY A 534 3.34 2.92 -11.26
C GLY A 534 2.90 1.80 -12.18
N SER A 535 2.39 0.66 -11.66
CA SER A 535 1.83 -0.44 -12.48
C SER A 535 0.32 -0.57 -12.41
N ASP A 536 -0.33 0.15 -11.49
CA ASP A 536 -1.75 0.04 -11.16
C ASP A 536 -2.20 -1.40 -10.82
N ARG A 537 -1.29 -2.17 -10.19
CA ARG A 537 -1.55 -3.58 -9.83
C ARG A 537 -1.22 -3.87 -8.38
N LEU A 538 -2.11 -4.61 -7.74
CA LEU A 538 -1.84 -5.33 -6.50
C LEU A 538 -1.37 -6.74 -6.87
N LEU A 539 -0.32 -7.23 -6.20
CA LEU A 539 0.21 -8.57 -6.45
C LEU A 539 -0.03 -9.46 -5.24
N ARG A 540 -0.16 -10.77 -5.49
CA ARG A 540 -0.20 -11.79 -4.45
C ARG A 540 0.78 -12.91 -4.81
N LEU A 541 1.83 -13.09 -4.00
CA LEU A 541 2.79 -14.18 -4.13
C LEU A 541 2.35 -15.38 -3.30
N ASP A 542 2.44 -16.54 -3.88
CA ASP A 542 2.47 -17.82 -3.17
C ASP A 542 3.93 -18.24 -2.95
N PRO A 543 4.46 -18.15 -1.72
CA PRO A 543 5.87 -18.47 -1.49
C PRO A 543 6.23 -19.95 -1.66
N GLU A 544 5.24 -20.86 -1.56
CA GLU A 544 5.49 -22.30 -1.75
C GLU A 544 5.72 -22.67 -3.23
N THR A 545 5.00 -21.99 -4.13
CA THR A 545 5.05 -22.29 -5.58
C THR A 545 5.82 -21.24 -6.37
N GLY A 546 6.09 -20.07 -5.78
CA GLY A 546 6.63 -18.90 -6.48
C GLY A 546 5.65 -18.23 -7.43
N LYS A 547 4.38 -18.64 -7.45
CA LYS A 547 3.35 -18.07 -8.33
C LYS A 547 2.96 -16.68 -7.89
N VAL A 548 2.93 -15.73 -8.83
CA VAL A 548 2.48 -14.35 -8.61
C VAL A 548 1.19 -14.09 -9.38
N VAL A 549 0.13 -13.75 -8.65
CA VAL A 549 -1.15 -13.30 -9.20
C VAL A 549 -1.16 -11.77 -9.23
N LYS A 550 -1.74 -11.17 -10.28
CA LYS A 550 -1.78 -9.71 -10.48
C LYS A 550 -3.22 -9.25 -10.66
N TYR A 551 -3.68 -8.32 -9.82
CA TYR A 551 -5.00 -7.70 -9.86
C TYR A 551 -4.87 -6.28 -10.39
N LEU A 552 -5.54 -5.95 -11.48
CA LEU A 552 -5.55 -4.60 -12.05
C LEU A 552 -6.58 -3.73 -11.30
N MET A 553 -6.15 -2.59 -10.79
CA MET A 553 -7.05 -1.64 -10.14
C MET A 553 -7.90 -0.89 -11.17
N PRO A 554 -9.14 -0.51 -10.82
CA PRO A 554 -10.03 0.22 -11.74
C PRO A 554 -9.62 1.68 -11.97
N VAL A 555 -8.67 2.18 -11.19
CA VAL A 555 -8.17 3.56 -11.20
C VAL A 555 -6.65 3.59 -11.27
N GLU A 556 -6.06 4.74 -11.57
CA GLU A 556 -4.64 4.98 -11.34
C GLU A 556 -4.34 4.75 -9.85
N TYR A 557 -3.21 4.09 -9.56
CA TYR A 557 -2.98 3.52 -8.26
C TYR A 557 -1.54 3.71 -7.78
N ASP A 558 -1.38 4.25 -6.57
CA ASP A 558 -0.11 4.35 -5.85
C ASP A 558 -0.34 4.07 -4.36
N ALA A 559 -0.17 2.81 -3.95
CA ALA A 559 -0.34 2.42 -2.54
C ALA A 559 0.99 2.27 -1.81
N ARG A 560 1.04 2.89 -0.64
CA ARG A 560 2.23 2.91 0.23
C ARG A 560 2.15 1.93 1.39
N LYS A 561 0.97 1.42 1.68
CA LYS A 561 0.70 0.42 2.71
C LYS A 561 -0.26 -0.64 2.15
N VAL A 562 -0.15 -1.84 2.68
CA VAL A 562 -1.10 -2.93 2.48
C VAL A 562 -1.59 -3.36 3.84
N VAL A 563 -2.89 -3.36 4.05
CA VAL A 563 -3.51 -3.92 5.26
C VAL A 563 -4.38 -5.09 4.85
N VAL A 564 -4.14 -6.25 5.45
CA VAL A 564 -4.92 -7.45 5.22
C VAL A 564 -5.85 -7.64 6.42
N ASP A 565 -7.14 -7.61 6.17
CA ASP A 565 -8.16 -7.94 7.15
C ASP A 565 -8.45 -9.45 7.06
N ASN A 566 -7.90 -10.19 8.01
CA ASN A 566 -8.08 -11.63 8.15
C ASN A 566 -9.32 -12.00 8.99
N SER A 567 -10.02 -11.02 9.56
CA SER A 567 -11.22 -11.23 10.38
C SER A 567 -12.49 -11.44 9.55
N ALA A 568 -12.45 -11.03 8.27
CA ALA A 568 -13.57 -11.18 7.37
C ALA A 568 -13.70 -12.63 6.85
N ASP A 569 -14.91 -13.04 6.47
CA ASP A 569 -15.18 -14.35 5.83
C ASP A 569 -14.40 -14.57 4.50
N ARG A 570 -13.86 -13.48 3.95
CA ARG A 570 -13.03 -13.45 2.74
C ARG A 570 -11.79 -12.62 3.02
N ILE A 571 -10.66 -13.01 2.45
CA ILE A 571 -9.46 -12.17 2.50
C ILE A 571 -9.78 -10.81 1.88
N THR A 572 -9.70 -9.79 2.71
CA THR A 572 -9.96 -8.42 2.33
C THR A 572 -8.66 -7.62 2.45
N VAL A 573 -8.27 -6.96 1.38
CA VAL A 573 -7.07 -6.12 1.34
C VAL A 573 -7.47 -4.66 1.21
N TRP A 574 -6.99 -3.84 2.14
CA TRP A 574 -7.17 -2.40 2.13
C TRP A 574 -5.90 -1.67 1.71
N LEU A 575 -6.07 -0.67 0.85
CA LEU A 575 -4.97 0.06 0.22
C LEU A 575 -5.28 1.56 0.23
N PRO A 576 -4.33 2.40 0.70
CA PRO A 576 -4.42 3.83 0.45
C PRO A 576 -4.06 4.11 -1.01
N ASN A 577 -4.85 4.90 -1.71
CA ASN A 577 -4.47 5.42 -3.03
C ASN A 577 -3.99 6.86 -2.86
N LYS A 578 -2.69 7.01 -2.70
CA LYS A 578 -2.03 8.22 -2.21
C LYS A 578 -2.44 9.46 -3.01
N ASN A 579 -2.20 9.44 -4.30
CA ASN A 579 -2.30 10.63 -5.13
C ASN A 579 -3.72 10.99 -5.56
N GLN A 580 -4.64 10.03 -5.43
CA GLN A 580 -6.03 10.19 -5.84
C GLN A 580 -6.96 10.47 -4.65
N GLY A 581 -6.43 10.46 -3.41
CA GLY A 581 -7.24 10.66 -2.21
C GLY A 581 -8.37 9.64 -2.09
N GLN A 582 -8.05 8.36 -2.20
CA GLN A 582 -9.04 7.27 -2.19
C GLN A 582 -8.59 6.14 -1.25
N LEU A 583 -9.55 5.40 -0.73
CA LEU A 583 -9.33 4.11 -0.08
C LEU A 583 -9.82 3.00 -1.03
N ILE A 584 -9.05 1.95 -1.18
CA ILE A 584 -9.38 0.83 -2.06
C ILE A 584 -9.54 -0.43 -1.23
N ARG A 585 -10.65 -1.14 -1.42
CA ARG A 585 -10.92 -2.46 -0.87
C ARG A 585 -10.85 -3.49 -1.99
N VAL A 586 -10.05 -4.53 -1.81
CA VAL A 586 -9.95 -5.68 -2.71
C VAL A 586 -10.41 -6.92 -1.96
N GLU A 587 -11.48 -7.56 -2.43
CA GLU A 587 -12.01 -8.80 -1.87
C GLU A 587 -11.82 -9.92 -2.88
N VAL A 588 -11.03 -10.92 -2.52
CA VAL A 588 -10.79 -12.06 -3.41
C VAL A 588 -11.95 -13.05 -3.29
N THR A 589 -12.50 -13.43 -4.42
CA THR A 589 -13.50 -14.51 -4.52
C THR A 589 -12.76 -15.81 -4.84
N ASN A 590 -12.89 -16.80 -3.98
CA ASN A 590 -12.34 -18.15 -4.19
C ASN A 590 -13.09 -18.89 -5.32
#